data_c1cb1080ba52c6793346c591427f18fe
#
_entry.id   c1cb1080ba52c6793346c591427f18fe
#
_cell.length_a   1.000
_cell.length_b   1.000
_cell.length_c   1.000
_cell.angle_alpha   90.00
_cell.angle_beta   90.00
_cell.angle_gamma   90.00
#
_symmetry.space_group_name_H-M   'P 1'
#
loop_
_entity.id
_entity.type
_entity.pdbx_description
1 polymer ?
#
loop_
_entity_poly.entity_id
_entity_poly.type
_entity_poly.pdbx_seq_one_letter_code
_entity_poly.pdbx_strand_id
1 'polypeptide(L)'
;MLTSSTIEIVKSTVPVLAEHGHSITRVFYQRLFEHHPEMKHIFNQSNQKNDRQSQALATAVYAAAAHIDRLEELKPTLLPVLHKHRSLQIKPFMYNIVGTELIGAIKDVLGDAATPDIIDAWTAGYGEIANLFISLEAELYEQDEQNKAFVGYQPFLIDAITLESSDIKTFTLIPADGRPLSTYLAGQYVTVRLQAPDGLWQNRQYSLTKAADEVSYEIAVKQDGSVSRQLHNLTVGDSLLLSAPAGHFTLPDSAAPFVGLAGGIGLTPLLAMAEAALADGRPVTLHVAVQDDLDRPFTSRLNQLETFGASVVRYAERNAKAGTRVGRLTRDELTSIDPAAETFVCGPEAMIQFVRQHWTGHPDNLHYEVFGPSLALAAPTVVS
;
A
#
# COMPACT_ATOMS: atom_id res chain seq x y z
N MET A 1 -15.93 17.92 -19.06
CA MET A 1 -15.96 18.99 -18.01
C MET A 1 -17.39 19.11 -17.47
N LEU A 2 -17.53 19.16 -16.16
CA LEU A 2 -18.82 19.33 -15.47
C LEU A 2 -19.36 20.74 -15.63
N THR A 3 -20.70 20.88 -15.63
CA THR A 3 -21.34 22.20 -15.58
C THR A 3 -21.22 22.78 -14.16
N SER A 4 -21.32 24.12 -14.02
CA SER A 4 -21.33 24.77 -12.70
C SER A 4 -22.46 24.24 -11.80
N SER A 5 -23.64 23.99 -12.38
CA SER A 5 -24.78 23.41 -11.66
C SER A 5 -24.47 22.00 -11.14
N THR A 6 -23.85 21.14 -11.94
CA THR A 6 -23.43 19.80 -11.52
C THR A 6 -22.45 19.87 -10.34
N ILE A 7 -21.46 20.75 -10.44
CA ILE A 7 -20.46 20.97 -9.37
C ILE A 7 -21.14 21.43 -8.07
N GLU A 8 -22.05 22.38 -8.15
CA GLU A 8 -22.78 22.90 -6.99
C GLU A 8 -23.64 21.80 -6.33
N ILE A 9 -24.35 20.98 -7.13
CA ILE A 9 -25.14 19.87 -6.59
C ILE A 9 -24.25 18.85 -5.90
N VAL A 10 -23.15 18.39 -6.53
CA VAL A 10 -22.24 17.43 -5.91
C VAL A 10 -21.66 17.99 -4.61
N LYS A 11 -21.19 19.23 -4.60
CA LYS A 11 -20.66 19.89 -3.39
C LYS A 11 -21.71 20.04 -2.28
N SER A 12 -22.96 20.31 -2.63
CA SER A 12 -24.05 20.42 -1.64
C SER A 12 -24.34 19.10 -0.92
N THR A 13 -23.94 17.96 -1.50
CA THR A 13 -24.12 16.64 -0.90
C THR A 13 -22.96 16.22 0.03
N VAL A 14 -21.88 17.00 0.13
CA VAL A 14 -20.73 16.71 1.00
C VAL A 14 -21.12 16.46 2.45
N PRO A 15 -22.00 17.26 3.11
CA PRO A 15 -22.47 16.97 4.46
C PRO A 15 -23.21 15.62 4.57
N VAL A 16 -24.01 15.28 3.57
CA VAL A 16 -24.75 14.00 3.50
C VAL A 16 -23.77 12.81 3.39
N LEU A 17 -22.70 12.97 2.61
CA LEU A 17 -21.65 11.95 2.53
C LEU A 17 -20.86 11.80 3.85
N ALA A 18 -20.64 12.87 4.58
CA ALA A 18 -20.02 12.81 5.91
C ALA A 18 -20.87 11.97 6.87
N GLU A 19 -22.19 12.05 6.78
CA GLU A 19 -23.13 11.33 7.65
C GLU A 19 -23.40 9.89 7.15
N HIS A 20 -23.67 9.72 5.85
CA HIS A 20 -24.17 8.45 5.29
C HIS A 20 -23.13 7.68 4.46
N GLY A 21 -21.92 8.23 4.23
CA GLY A 21 -20.93 7.67 3.32
C GLY A 21 -20.55 6.23 3.64
N HIS A 22 -20.43 5.88 4.92
CA HIS A 22 -20.15 4.50 5.33
C HIS A 22 -21.33 3.55 5.00
N SER A 23 -22.58 3.99 5.19
CA SER A 23 -23.76 3.20 4.83
C SER A 23 -23.86 3.00 3.32
N ILE A 24 -23.61 4.05 2.54
CA ILE A 24 -23.60 4.00 1.08
C ILE A 24 -22.54 3.01 0.60
N THR A 25 -21.32 3.06 1.12
CA THR A 25 -20.25 2.15 0.68
C THR A 25 -20.48 0.71 1.11
N ARG A 26 -21.13 0.45 2.24
CA ARG A 26 -21.56 -0.90 2.61
C ARG A 26 -22.59 -1.47 1.61
N VAL A 27 -23.63 -0.70 1.30
CA VAL A 27 -24.65 -1.09 0.32
C VAL A 27 -24.04 -1.27 -1.07
N PHE A 28 -23.11 -0.39 -1.46
CA PHE A 28 -22.35 -0.51 -2.70
C PHE A 28 -21.64 -1.87 -2.81
N TYR A 29 -20.86 -2.29 -1.78
CA TYR A 29 -20.17 -3.59 -1.83
C TYR A 29 -21.13 -4.77 -1.83
N GLN A 30 -22.27 -4.68 -1.11
CA GLN A 30 -23.30 -5.71 -1.15
C GLN A 30 -23.84 -5.86 -2.58
N ARG A 31 -24.26 -4.77 -3.21
CA ARG A 31 -24.74 -4.75 -4.59
C ARG A 31 -23.69 -5.24 -5.58
N LEU A 32 -22.46 -4.74 -5.46
CA LEU A 32 -21.36 -5.12 -6.33
C LEU A 32 -21.12 -6.64 -6.33
N PHE A 33 -21.09 -7.28 -5.17
CA PHE A 33 -20.82 -8.71 -5.08
C PHE A 33 -22.03 -9.60 -5.35
N GLU A 34 -23.24 -9.05 -5.29
CA GLU A 34 -24.47 -9.71 -5.68
C GLU A 34 -24.64 -9.71 -7.20
N HIS A 35 -24.45 -8.57 -7.86
CA HIS A 35 -24.63 -8.41 -9.30
C HIS A 35 -23.38 -8.82 -10.09
N HIS A 36 -22.19 -8.68 -9.52
CA HIS A 36 -20.88 -8.91 -10.14
C HIS A 36 -20.01 -9.81 -9.27
N PRO A 37 -20.35 -11.11 -9.09
CA PRO A 37 -19.62 -12.03 -8.21
C PRO A 37 -18.15 -12.23 -8.62
N GLU A 38 -17.80 -12.03 -9.89
CA GLU A 38 -16.42 -12.06 -10.39
C GLU A 38 -15.53 -10.99 -9.76
N MET A 39 -16.10 -9.88 -9.28
CA MET A 39 -15.34 -8.84 -8.59
C MET A 39 -14.77 -9.31 -7.25
N LYS A 40 -15.32 -10.39 -6.65
CA LYS A 40 -14.77 -11.02 -5.44
C LYS A 40 -13.33 -11.51 -5.62
N HIS A 41 -12.89 -11.79 -6.85
CA HIS A 41 -11.52 -12.20 -7.17
C HIS A 41 -10.50 -11.04 -7.10
N ILE A 42 -10.96 -9.81 -7.03
CA ILE A 42 -10.11 -8.60 -6.99
C ILE A 42 -10.02 -8.08 -5.56
N PHE A 43 -11.15 -8.01 -4.87
CA PHE A 43 -11.25 -7.38 -3.56
C PHE A 43 -10.77 -8.30 -2.42
N ASN A 44 -10.08 -7.71 -1.44
CA ASN A 44 -9.62 -8.42 -0.25
C ASN A 44 -10.79 -8.69 0.70
N GLN A 45 -11.24 -9.95 0.75
CA GLN A 45 -12.38 -10.39 1.58
C GLN A 45 -12.16 -10.17 3.09
N SER A 46 -10.91 -10.17 3.57
CA SER A 46 -10.62 -9.91 4.99
C SER A 46 -10.85 -8.44 5.35
N ASN A 47 -10.52 -7.52 4.44
CA ASN A 47 -10.76 -6.08 4.62
C ASN A 47 -12.25 -5.73 4.55
N GLN A 48 -13.02 -6.50 3.77
CA GLN A 48 -14.48 -6.40 3.71
C GLN A 48 -15.12 -6.76 5.07
N LYS A 49 -14.70 -7.88 5.68
CA LYS A 49 -15.23 -8.33 6.97
C LYS A 49 -14.98 -7.35 8.12
N ASN A 50 -13.93 -6.53 8.01
CA ASN A 50 -13.53 -5.57 9.04
C ASN A 50 -13.97 -4.12 8.72
N ASP A 51 -14.86 -3.92 7.74
CA ASP A 51 -15.37 -2.61 7.28
C ASP A 51 -14.29 -1.59 6.83
N ARG A 52 -13.00 -1.93 6.89
CA ARG A 52 -11.91 -1.02 6.56
C ARG A 52 -11.96 -0.54 5.11
N GLN A 53 -12.38 -1.42 4.21
CA GLN A 53 -12.47 -1.09 2.78
C GLN A 53 -13.64 -0.14 2.51
N SER A 54 -14.78 -0.33 3.20
CA SER A 54 -15.94 0.57 3.11
C SER A 54 -15.59 1.96 3.64
N GLN A 55 -14.85 2.05 4.76
CA GLN A 55 -14.38 3.32 5.31
C GLN A 55 -13.41 4.04 4.37
N ALA A 56 -12.45 3.31 3.78
CA ALA A 56 -11.49 3.90 2.83
C ALA A 56 -12.19 4.44 1.57
N LEU A 57 -13.15 3.71 1.03
CA LEU A 57 -13.95 4.17 -0.11
C LEU A 57 -14.83 5.37 0.24
N ALA A 58 -15.49 5.37 1.41
CA ALA A 58 -16.29 6.50 1.86
C ALA A 58 -15.44 7.78 1.96
N THR A 59 -14.23 7.68 2.53
CA THR A 59 -13.29 8.79 2.62
C THR A 59 -12.85 9.28 1.22
N ALA A 60 -12.60 8.36 0.28
CA ALA A 60 -12.23 8.70 -1.10
C ALA A 60 -13.37 9.42 -1.84
N VAL A 61 -14.60 8.92 -1.70
CA VAL A 61 -15.80 9.53 -2.32
C VAL A 61 -16.05 10.93 -1.73
N TYR A 62 -15.91 11.08 -0.41
CA TYR A 62 -16.01 12.37 0.27
C TYR A 62 -14.96 13.38 -0.26
N ALA A 63 -13.69 12.97 -0.32
CA ALA A 63 -12.62 13.82 -0.82
C ALA A 63 -12.85 14.23 -2.30
N ALA A 64 -13.28 13.28 -3.14
CA ALA A 64 -13.59 13.55 -4.54
C ALA A 64 -14.77 14.54 -4.70
N ALA A 65 -15.83 14.40 -3.89
CA ALA A 65 -16.96 15.33 -3.88
C ALA A 65 -16.55 16.74 -3.43
N ALA A 66 -15.72 16.84 -2.40
CA ALA A 66 -15.23 18.13 -1.90
C ALA A 66 -14.33 18.87 -2.91
N HIS A 67 -13.64 18.11 -3.79
CA HIS A 67 -12.70 18.64 -4.78
C HIS A 67 -13.17 18.45 -6.22
N ILE A 68 -14.46 18.24 -6.46
CA ILE A 68 -15.02 17.87 -7.78
C ILE A 68 -14.71 18.92 -8.88
N ASP A 69 -14.50 20.17 -8.53
CA ASP A 69 -14.10 21.26 -9.41
C ASP A 69 -12.59 21.38 -9.66
N ARG A 70 -11.79 20.59 -8.94
CA ARG A 70 -10.32 20.62 -8.97
C ARG A 70 -9.70 19.24 -8.66
N LEU A 71 -10.25 18.20 -9.27
CA LEU A 71 -9.82 16.80 -9.04
C LEU A 71 -8.32 16.57 -9.25
N GLU A 72 -7.68 17.38 -10.11
CA GLU A 72 -6.24 17.31 -10.37
C GLU A 72 -5.39 17.51 -9.11
N GLU A 73 -5.88 18.29 -8.13
CA GLU A 73 -5.18 18.50 -6.85
C GLU A 73 -5.08 17.21 -6.03
N LEU A 74 -5.93 16.22 -6.30
CA LEU A 74 -5.90 14.94 -5.61
C LEU A 74 -4.85 13.96 -6.15
N LYS A 75 -4.25 14.22 -7.32
CA LYS A 75 -3.27 13.31 -7.95
C LYS A 75 -2.20 12.78 -6.99
N PRO A 76 -1.51 13.60 -6.18
CA PRO A 76 -0.49 13.08 -5.27
C PRO A 76 -1.04 12.09 -4.23
N THR A 77 -2.26 12.34 -3.74
CA THR A 77 -2.90 11.48 -2.74
C THR A 77 -3.51 10.21 -3.34
N LEU A 78 -3.71 10.18 -4.66
CA LEU A 78 -4.22 9.01 -5.39
C LEU A 78 -3.12 8.01 -5.76
N LEU A 79 -1.86 8.40 -5.79
CA LEU A 79 -0.74 7.52 -6.20
C LEU A 79 -0.75 6.13 -5.54
N PRO A 80 -0.95 5.99 -4.21
CA PRO A 80 -1.02 4.66 -3.58
C PRO A 80 -2.14 3.78 -4.16
N VAL A 81 -3.29 4.38 -4.45
CA VAL A 81 -4.45 3.67 -5.00
C VAL A 81 -4.19 3.28 -6.45
N LEU A 82 -3.63 4.18 -7.26
CA LEU A 82 -3.30 3.94 -8.68
C LEU A 82 -2.31 2.78 -8.83
N HIS A 83 -1.22 2.77 -8.05
CA HIS A 83 -0.26 1.67 -8.04
C HIS A 83 -0.90 0.35 -7.61
N LYS A 84 -1.81 0.40 -6.63
CA LYS A 84 -2.56 -0.79 -6.19
C LYS A 84 -3.49 -1.30 -7.27
N HIS A 85 -4.25 -0.43 -7.93
CA HIS A 85 -5.12 -0.77 -9.04
C HIS A 85 -4.33 -1.42 -10.19
N ARG A 86 -3.19 -0.82 -10.57
CA ARG A 86 -2.28 -1.41 -11.57
C ARG A 86 -1.83 -2.81 -11.16
N SER A 87 -1.39 -3.01 -9.92
CA SER A 87 -0.94 -4.31 -9.41
C SER A 87 -2.06 -5.37 -9.37
N LEU A 88 -3.32 -4.93 -9.25
CA LEU A 88 -4.52 -5.77 -9.27
C LEU A 88 -5.11 -5.94 -10.67
N GLN A 89 -4.53 -5.31 -11.69
CA GLN A 89 -5.00 -5.34 -13.08
C GLN A 89 -6.41 -4.76 -13.26
N ILE A 90 -6.73 -3.67 -12.56
CA ILE A 90 -7.98 -2.94 -12.76
C ILE A 90 -8.03 -2.43 -14.21
N LYS A 91 -9.17 -2.66 -14.87
CA LYS A 91 -9.38 -2.30 -16.29
C LYS A 91 -10.42 -1.18 -16.41
N PRO A 92 -10.35 -0.33 -17.45
CA PRO A 92 -11.27 0.80 -17.64
C PRO A 92 -12.76 0.42 -17.55
N PHE A 93 -13.18 -0.73 -18.08
CA PHE A 93 -14.58 -1.16 -18.02
C PHE A 93 -15.09 -1.42 -16.60
N MET A 94 -14.19 -1.74 -15.65
CA MET A 94 -14.56 -1.99 -14.25
C MET A 94 -15.07 -0.72 -13.56
N TYR A 95 -14.63 0.46 -14.00
CA TYR A 95 -15.14 1.73 -13.48
C TYR A 95 -16.61 1.93 -13.79
N ASN A 96 -17.11 1.45 -14.94
CA ASN A 96 -18.53 1.51 -15.27
C ASN A 96 -19.36 0.63 -14.32
N ILE A 97 -18.86 -0.57 -13.99
CA ILE A 97 -19.49 -1.47 -13.01
C ILE A 97 -19.56 -0.78 -11.65
N VAL A 98 -18.43 -0.27 -11.17
CA VAL A 98 -18.32 0.43 -9.87
C VAL A 98 -19.26 1.64 -9.84
N GLY A 99 -19.31 2.44 -10.91
CA GLY A 99 -20.18 3.61 -11.01
C GLY A 99 -21.66 3.25 -10.91
N THR A 100 -22.09 2.25 -11.67
CA THR A 100 -23.49 1.78 -11.67
C THR A 100 -23.90 1.34 -10.26
N GLU A 101 -23.08 0.55 -9.58
CA GLU A 101 -23.40 0.03 -8.25
C GLU A 101 -23.29 1.10 -7.15
N LEU A 102 -22.39 2.08 -7.28
CA LEU A 102 -22.27 3.21 -6.36
C LEU A 102 -23.50 4.15 -6.46
N ILE A 103 -23.91 4.50 -7.67
CA ILE A 103 -25.12 5.32 -7.88
C ILE A 103 -26.37 4.58 -7.39
N GLY A 104 -26.45 3.26 -7.62
CA GLY A 104 -27.50 2.43 -7.05
C GLY A 104 -27.53 2.47 -5.52
N ALA A 105 -26.37 2.37 -4.89
CA ALA A 105 -26.27 2.43 -3.43
C ALA A 105 -26.66 3.80 -2.86
N ILE A 106 -26.34 4.89 -3.55
CA ILE A 106 -26.80 6.25 -3.19
C ILE A 106 -28.33 6.32 -3.18
N LYS A 107 -28.99 5.79 -4.23
CA LYS A 107 -30.46 5.72 -4.31
C LYS A 107 -31.05 4.90 -3.17
N ASP A 108 -30.49 3.72 -2.91
CA ASP A 108 -31.02 2.80 -1.91
C ASP A 108 -30.90 3.36 -0.50
N VAL A 109 -29.82 4.09 -0.18
CA VAL A 109 -29.58 4.65 1.17
C VAL A 109 -30.33 5.95 1.40
N LEU A 110 -30.37 6.84 0.40
CA LEU A 110 -30.96 8.17 0.56
C LEU A 110 -32.45 8.22 0.21
N GLY A 111 -33.00 7.20 -0.46
CA GLY A 111 -34.43 7.13 -0.83
C GLY A 111 -34.89 8.39 -1.57
N ASP A 112 -35.97 9.00 -1.12
CA ASP A 112 -36.55 10.21 -1.74
C ASP A 112 -35.62 11.43 -1.75
N ALA A 113 -34.60 11.46 -0.87
CA ALA A 113 -33.60 12.53 -0.87
C ALA A 113 -32.63 12.43 -2.05
N ALA A 114 -32.52 11.26 -2.70
CA ALA A 114 -31.77 11.06 -3.94
C ALA A 114 -32.59 11.51 -5.16
N THR A 115 -32.84 12.81 -5.26
CA THR A 115 -33.62 13.37 -6.37
C THR A 115 -32.97 13.08 -7.75
N PRO A 116 -33.74 13.10 -8.86
CA PRO A 116 -33.18 12.92 -10.20
C PRO A 116 -31.97 13.83 -10.46
N ASP A 117 -32.03 15.11 -10.08
CA ASP A 117 -30.96 16.07 -10.28
C ASP A 117 -29.68 15.66 -9.54
N ILE A 118 -29.79 15.13 -8.30
CA ILE A 118 -28.67 14.63 -7.51
C ILE A 118 -28.06 13.40 -8.18
N ILE A 119 -28.88 12.46 -8.67
CA ILE A 119 -28.43 11.26 -9.34
C ILE A 119 -27.71 11.59 -10.65
N ASP A 120 -28.26 12.49 -11.45
CA ASP A 120 -27.64 12.93 -12.70
C ASP A 120 -26.30 13.65 -12.43
N ALA A 121 -26.27 14.51 -11.42
CA ALA A 121 -25.05 15.20 -11.02
C ALA A 121 -23.95 14.21 -10.53
N TRP A 122 -24.31 13.22 -9.72
CA TRP A 122 -23.37 12.19 -9.27
C TRP A 122 -22.93 11.26 -10.39
N THR A 123 -23.81 10.92 -11.33
CA THR A 123 -23.44 10.12 -12.50
C THR A 123 -22.40 10.84 -13.35
N ALA A 124 -22.61 12.14 -13.61
CA ALA A 124 -21.65 12.96 -14.33
C ALA A 124 -20.34 13.16 -13.54
N GLY A 125 -20.43 13.45 -12.23
CA GLY A 125 -19.29 13.64 -11.34
C GLY A 125 -18.42 12.38 -11.21
N TYR A 126 -19.05 11.21 -11.04
CA TYR A 126 -18.36 9.93 -11.05
C TYR A 126 -17.63 9.67 -12.37
N GLY A 127 -18.25 10.03 -13.49
CA GLY A 127 -17.64 9.88 -14.82
C GLY A 127 -16.31 10.65 -14.93
N GLU A 128 -16.22 11.89 -14.40
CA GLU A 128 -14.96 12.65 -14.39
C GLU A 128 -13.93 12.03 -13.43
N ILE A 129 -14.35 11.54 -12.27
CA ILE A 129 -13.47 10.81 -11.35
C ILE A 129 -12.90 9.56 -12.02
N ALA A 130 -13.75 8.75 -12.64
CA ALA A 130 -13.34 7.53 -13.35
C ALA A 130 -12.36 7.85 -14.48
N ASN A 131 -12.63 8.89 -15.28
CA ASN A 131 -11.74 9.34 -16.35
C ASN A 131 -10.37 9.76 -15.83
N LEU A 132 -10.30 10.46 -14.69
CA LEU A 132 -9.04 10.82 -14.04
C LEU A 132 -8.25 9.56 -13.68
N PHE A 133 -8.88 8.59 -13.01
CA PHE A 133 -8.20 7.34 -12.64
C PHE A 133 -7.72 6.58 -13.87
N ILE A 134 -8.58 6.40 -14.88
CA ILE A 134 -8.24 5.68 -16.12
C ILE A 134 -7.05 6.34 -16.83
N SER A 135 -7.02 7.69 -16.91
CA SER A 135 -5.90 8.39 -17.54
C SER A 135 -4.59 8.24 -16.77
N LEU A 136 -4.62 8.37 -15.43
CA LEU A 136 -3.43 8.23 -14.60
C LEU A 136 -2.91 6.77 -14.55
N GLU A 137 -3.81 5.80 -14.57
CA GLU A 137 -3.44 4.38 -14.67
C GLU A 137 -2.84 4.05 -16.05
N ALA A 138 -3.34 4.67 -17.13
CA ALA A 138 -2.75 4.50 -18.45
C ALA A 138 -1.30 5.00 -18.48
N GLU A 139 -0.99 6.13 -17.85
CA GLU A 139 0.38 6.64 -17.71
C GLU A 139 1.30 5.63 -16.99
N LEU A 140 0.81 4.95 -15.94
CA LEU A 140 1.56 3.92 -15.24
C LEU A 140 1.79 2.68 -16.11
N TYR A 141 0.82 2.27 -16.92
CA TYR A 141 0.99 1.14 -17.85
C TYR A 141 1.99 1.48 -18.96
N GLU A 142 1.99 2.72 -19.49
CA GLU A 142 2.99 3.16 -20.47
C GLU A 142 4.41 3.17 -19.87
N GLN A 143 4.57 3.58 -18.62
CA GLN A 143 5.85 3.49 -17.92
C GLN A 143 6.32 2.04 -17.76
N ASP A 144 5.42 1.10 -17.48
CA ASP A 144 5.73 -0.32 -17.41
C ASP A 144 6.23 -0.87 -18.75
N GLU A 145 5.59 -0.48 -19.86
CA GLU A 145 6.04 -0.88 -21.22
C GLU A 145 7.44 -0.34 -21.52
N GLN A 146 7.72 0.93 -21.19
CA GLN A 146 9.02 1.55 -21.36
C GLN A 146 10.10 0.84 -20.54
N ASN A 147 9.78 0.40 -19.33
CA ASN A 147 10.68 -0.32 -18.43
C ASN A 147 10.72 -1.84 -18.72
N LYS A 148 10.05 -2.31 -19.78
CA LYS A 148 9.95 -3.74 -20.14
C LYS A 148 9.38 -4.61 -19.01
N ALA A 149 8.54 -4.02 -18.14
CA ALA A 149 7.84 -4.77 -17.13
C ALA A 149 6.81 -5.71 -17.78
N PHE A 150 6.61 -6.87 -17.18
CA PHE A 150 5.61 -7.80 -17.70
C PHE A 150 4.19 -7.32 -17.33
N VAL A 151 3.23 -7.68 -18.18
CA VAL A 151 1.81 -7.35 -17.98
C VAL A 151 1.08 -8.50 -17.30
N GLY A 152 0.16 -8.18 -16.43
CA GLY A 152 -0.70 -9.16 -15.75
C GLY A 152 -0.02 -9.89 -14.61
N TYR A 153 -0.49 -11.10 -14.36
CA TYR A 153 0.10 -12.02 -13.40
C TYR A 153 0.95 -13.06 -14.15
N GLN A 154 2.17 -13.24 -13.72
CA GLN A 154 3.09 -14.23 -14.31
C GLN A 154 3.46 -15.30 -13.27
N PRO A 155 3.69 -16.55 -13.69
CA PRO A 155 4.11 -17.60 -12.79
C PRO A 155 5.59 -17.44 -12.39
N PHE A 156 5.84 -17.55 -11.08
CA PHE A 156 7.16 -17.58 -10.48
C PHE A 156 7.31 -18.86 -9.67
N LEU A 157 8.50 -19.45 -9.69
CA LEU A 157 8.86 -20.59 -8.87
C LEU A 157 9.51 -20.11 -7.56
N ILE A 158 9.22 -20.80 -6.48
CA ILE A 158 9.94 -20.63 -5.22
C ILE A 158 11.30 -21.32 -5.35
N ASP A 159 12.36 -20.54 -5.41
CA ASP A 159 13.74 -21.02 -5.51
C ASP A 159 14.35 -21.32 -4.14
N ALA A 160 14.04 -20.48 -3.13
CA ALA A 160 14.50 -20.67 -1.76
C ALA A 160 13.44 -20.16 -0.73
N ILE A 161 13.50 -20.76 0.44
CA ILE A 161 12.70 -20.33 1.62
C ILE A 161 13.63 -20.22 2.81
N THR A 162 13.62 -19.07 3.49
CA THR A 162 14.37 -18.83 4.73
C THR A 162 13.41 -18.55 5.88
N LEU A 163 13.62 -19.19 7.03
CA LEU A 163 12.88 -18.89 8.25
C LEU A 163 13.56 -17.72 8.96
N GLU A 164 12.88 -16.58 9.02
CA GLU A 164 13.40 -15.35 9.65
C GLU A 164 13.05 -15.26 11.14
N SER A 165 11.86 -15.72 11.49
CA SER A 165 11.37 -15.80 12.87
C SER A 165 10.32 -16.90 12.99
N SER A 166 9.74 -17.08 14.17
CA SER A 166 8.71 -18.10 14.40
C SER A 166 7.50 -17.97 13.47
N ASP A 167 7.21 -16.75 12.98
CA ASP A 167 6.03 -16.42 12.17
C ASP A 167 6.36 -15.71 10.84
N ILE A 168 7.65 -15.56 10.49
CA ILE A 168 8.08 -14.89 9.24
C ILE A 168 8.96 -15.82 8.40
N LYS A 169 8.59 -16.01 7.14
CA LYS A 169 9.39 -16.66 6.10
C LYS A 169 9.72 -15.69 4.99
N THR A 170 10.95 -15.74 4.49
CA THR A 170 11.39 -15.09 3.25
C THR A 170 11.34 -16.09 2.10
N PHE A 171 10.84 -15.66 0.95
CA PHE A 171 10.72 -16.45 -0.28
C PHE A 171 11.53 -15.78 -1.38
N THR A 172 12.50 -16.50 -1.96
CA THR A 172 13.17 -16.10 -3.19
C THR A 172 12.39 -16.67 -4.37
N LEU A 173 12.02 -15.83 -5.32
CA LEU A 173 11.10 -16.12 -6.40
C LEU A 173 11.76 -15.82 -7.74
N ILE A 174 11.84 -16.83 -8.63
CA ILE A 174 12.40 -16.71 -9.98
C ILE A 174 11.31 -16.87 -11.03
N PRO A 175 11.40 -16.21 -12.19
CA PRO A 175 10.44 -16.41 -13.28
C PRO A 175 10.40 -17.86 -13.74
N ALA A 176 9.22 -18.46 -13.84
CA ALA A 176 9.06 -19.86 -14.24
C ALA A 176 9.53 -20.14 -15.68
N ASP A 177 9.57 -19.13 -16.53
CA ASP A 177 10.03 -19.22 -17.92
C ASP A 177 11.49 -18.79 -18.13
N GLY A 178 12.21 -18.48 -17.05
CA GLY A 178 13.63 -18.11 -17.07
C GLY A 178 13.95 -16.76 -17.71
N ARG A 179 12.94 -15.90 -17.96
CA ARG A 179 13.19 -14.55 -18.49
C ARG A 179 13.92 -13.69 -17.46
N PRO A 180 14.76 -12.73 -17.88
CA PRO A 180 15.29 -11.73 -16.95
C PRO A 180 14.15 -10.86 -16.42
N LEU A 181 14.28 -10.43 -15.18
CA LEU A 181 13.35 -9.50 -14.56
C LEU A 181 13.65 -8.07 -15.02
N SER A 182 12.59 -7.25 -15.10
CA SER A 182 12.74 -5.81 -15.18
C SER A 182 13.30 -5.26 -13.86
N THR A 183 14.04 -4.16 -13.95
CA THR A 183 14.46 -3.41 -12.77
C THR A 183 13.24 -2.88 -12.00
N TYR A 184 13.41 -2.69 -10.70
CA TYR A 184 12.42 -2.08 -9.83
C TYR A 184 13.08 -1.13 -8.84
N LEU A 185 12.30 -0.22 -8.27
CA LEU A 185 12.78 0.73 -7.29
C LEU A 185 12.71 0.11 -5.88
N ALA A 186 13.73 0.31 -5.08
CA ALA A 186 13.77 -0.13 -3.70
C ALA A 186 12.58 0.46 -2.92
N GLY A 187 11.84 -0.42 -2.23
CA GLY A 187 10.60 -0.09 -1.53
C GLY A 187 9.32 -0.49 -2.26
N GLN A 188 9.39 -0.83 -3.56
CA GLN A 188 8.24 -1.37 -4.29
C GLN A 188 7.81 -2.75 -3.76
N TYR A 189 6.59 -3.14 -4.11
CA TYR A 189 5.97 -4.42 -3.75
C TYR A 189 5.51 -5.18 -4.99
N VAL A 190 5.28 -6.47 -4.85
CA VAL A 190 4.54 -7.31 -5.80
C VAL A 190 3.21 -7.75 -5.20
N THR A 191 2.19 -7.94 -6.04
CA THR A 191 0.95 -8.59 -5.63
C THR A 191 1.08 -10.10 -5.89
N VAL A 192 1.05 -10.89 -4.83
CA VAL A 192 0.91 -12.35 -4.89
C VAL A 192 -0.56 -12.67 -5.06
N ARG A 193 -0.86 -13.53 -6.04
CA ARG A 193 -2.20 -14.03 -6.32
C ARG A 193 -2.26 -15.52 -6.11
N LEU A 194 -3.12 -15.96 -5.18
CA LEU A 194 -3.35 -17.36 -4.84
C LEU A 194 -4.81 -17.71 -4.91
N GLN A 195 -5.12 -18.96 -5.28
CA GLN A 195 -6.48 -19.47 -5.21
C GLN A 195 -6.73 -20.03 -3.81
N ALA A 196 -7.77 -19.54 -3.16
CA ALA A 196 -8.23 -20.03 -1.88
C ALA A 196 -8.99 -21.36 -2.06
N PRO A 197 -9.19 -22.17 -1.00
CA PRO A 197 -9.92 -23.46 -1.07
C PRO A 197 -11.36 -23.34 -1.58
N ASP A 198 -11.99 -22.17 -1.46
CA ASP A 198 -13.33 -21.87 -1.99
C ASP A 198 -13.33 -21.49 -3.49
N GLY A 199 -12.17 -21.56 -4.16
CA GLY A 199 -11.99 -21.24 -5.56
C GLY A 199 -11.82 -19.74 -5.86
N LEU A 200 -11.96 -18.87 -4.87
CA LEU A 200 -11.76 -17.43 -5.05
C LEU A 200 -10.26 -17.08 -5.13
N TRP A 201 -9.91 -16.21 -6.06
CA TRP A 201 -8.58 -15.64 -6.11
C TRP A 201 -8.41 -14.61 -5.01
N GLN A 202 -7.30 -14.70 -4.29
CA GLN A 202 -6.90 -13.78 -3.23
C GLN A 202 -5.62 -13.05 -3.62
N ASN A 203 -5.61 -11.73 -3.47
CA ASN A 203 -4.48 -10.88 -3.80
C ASN A 203 -3.91 -10.28 -2.52
N ARG A 204 -2.57 -10.35 -2.33
CA ARG A 204 -1.86 -9.71 -1.22
C ARG A 204 -0.59 -9.05 -1.71
N GLN A 205 -0.35 -7.83 -1.27
CA GLN A 205 0.85 -7.07 -1.56
C GLN A 205 1.94 -7.46 -0.55
N TYR A 206 3.15 -7.71 -1.07
CA TYR A 206 4.35 -7.95 -0.27
C TYR A 206 5.49 -7.10 -0.81
N SER A 207 6.10 -6.30 0.06
CA SER A 207 7.26 -5.48 -0.30
C SER A 207 8.43 -6.36 -0.73
N LEU A 208 9.15 -5.90 -1.75
CA LEU A 208 10.41 -6.50 -2.16
C LEU A 208 11.48 -6.16 -1.12
N THR A 209 12.19 -7.16 -0.61
CA THR A 209 13.07 -7.02 0.56
C THR A 209 14.52 -6.79 0.21
N LYS A 210 14.91 -6.91 -1.06
CA LYS A 210 16.28 -6.69 -1.54
C LYS A 210 16.32 -5.65 -2.66
N ALA A 211 17.49 -5.12 -2.97
CA ALA A 211 17.71 -4.31 -4.17
C ALA A 211 17.54 -5.16 -5.44
N ALA A 212 17.20 -4.52 -6.56
CA ALA A 212 16.96 -5.19 -7.84
C ALA A 212 18.25 -5.85 -8.37
N ASP A 213 18.16 -7.11 -8.81
CA ASP A 213 19.26 -7.86 -9.39
C ASP A 213 18.94 -8.54 -10.72
N GLU A 214 17.78 -8.27 -11.32
CA GLU A 214 17.30 -8.85 -12.58
C GLU A 214 17.14 -10.38 -12.58
N VAL A 215 17.42 -11.07 -11.47
CA VAL A 215 17.42 -12.54 -11.37
C VAL A 215 16.20 -13.05 -10.60
N SER A 216 15.93 -12.45 -9.44
CA SER A 216 14.88 -12.92 -8.55
C SER A 216 14.21 -11.79 -7.80
N TYR A 217 12.94 -12.00 -7.43
CA TYR A 217 12.28 -11.22 -6.39
C TYR A 217 12.44 -11.90 -5.04
N GLU A 218 12.43 -11.10 -3.97
CA GLU A 218 12.43 -11.60 -2.61
C GLU A 218 11.31 -10.90 -1.84
N ILE A 219 10.45 -11.69 -1.19
CA ILE A 219 9.38 -11.20 -0.33
C ILE A 219 9.45 -11.87 1.03
N ALA A 220 9.07 -11.16 2.07
CA ALA A 220 8.91 -11.74 3.39
C ALA A 220 7.44 -11.73 3.82
N VAL A 221 6.99 -12.86 4.33
CA VAL A 221 5.59 -13.12 4.67
C VAL A 221 5.47 -13.44 6.15
N LYS A 222 4.80 -12.53 6.87
CA LYS A 222 4.37 -12.80 8.25
C LYS A 222 3.08 -13.62 8.23
N GLN A 223 3.02 -14.66 9.05
CA GLN A 223 1.84 -15.50 9.18
C GLN A 223 0.74 -14.77 9.98
N ASP A 224 -0.23 -14.19 9.25
CA ASP A 224 -1.33 -13.42 9.82
C ASP A 224 -2.60 -13.53 8.94
N GLY A 225 -3.27 -14.64 8.93
CA GLY A 225 -4.49 -14.85 8.16
C GLY A 225 -4.41 -15.99 7.15
N SER A 226 -5.47 -16.22 6.37
CA SER A 226 -5.61 -17.40 5.51
C SER A 226 -4.57 -17.47 4.40
N VAL A 227 -4.35 -16.35 3.71
CA VAL A 227 -3.40 -16.30 2.56
C VAL A 227 -1.97 -16.49 3.02
N SER A 228 -1.53 -15.81 4.08
CA SER A 228 -0.17 -15.96 4.60
C SER A 228 0.08 -17.37 5.16
N ARG A 229 -0.93 -18.00 5.78
CA ARG A 229 -0.83 -19.43 6.19
C ARG A 229 -0.71 -20.35 4.98
N GLN A 230 -1.44 -20.09 3.89
CA GLN A 230 -1.30 -20.87 2.66
C GLN A 230 0.10 -20.71 2.07
N LEU A 231 0.66 -19.49 2.03
CA LEU A 231 2.05 -19.24 1.60
C LEU A 231 3.07 -19.98 2.47
N HIS A 232 2.88 -19.99 3.79
CA HIS A 232 3.77 -20.69 4.72
C HIS A 232 3.80 -22.23 4.55
N ASN A 233 2.76 -22.80 3.91
CA ASN A 233 2.71 -24.25 3.61
C ASN A 233 3.36 -24.61 2.28
N LEU A 234 3.79 -23.62 1.49
CA LEU A 234 4.48 -23.88 0.23
C LEU A 234 5.93 -24.29 0.45
N THR A 235 6.47 -24.99 -0.54
CA THR A 235 7.82 -25.55 -0.58
C THR A 235 8.60 -25.03 -1.81
N VAL A 236 9.91 -25.23 -1.79
CA VAL A 236 10.77 -24.95 -2.96
C VAL A 236 10.27 -25.76 -4.15
N GLY A 237 10.16 -25.10 -5.31
CA GLY A 237 9.61 -25.65 -6.56
C GLY A 237 8.12 -25.36 -6.76
N ASP A 238 7.37 -24.96 -5.73
CA ASP A 238 5.98 -24.55 -5.90
C ASP A 238 5.90 -23.22 -6.69
N SER A 239 4.76 -23.02 -7.37
CA SER A 239 4.54 -21.84 -8.20
C SER A 239 3.59 -20.84 -7.56
N LEU A 240 3.90 -19.55 -7.73
CA LEU A 240 3.08 -18.39 -7.35
C LEU A 240 2.80 -17.52 -8.57
N LEU A 241 1.64 -16.88 -8.60
CA LEU A 241 1.34 -15.82 -9.56
C LEU A 241 1.69 -14.46 -8.96
N LEU A 242 2.55 -13.69 -9.64
CA LEU A 242 2.97 -12.34 -9.21
C LEU A 242 2.59 -11.29 -10.24
N SER A 243 2.22 -10.10 -9.76
CA SER A 243 2.19 -8.89 -10.58
C SER A 243 3.61 -8.37 -10.82
N ALA A 244 3.80 -7.50 -11.81
CA ALA A 244 4.99 -6.66 -11.88
C ALA A 244 5.11 -5.79 -10.62
N PRO A 245 6.35 -5.35 -10.24
CA PRO A 245 6.58 -4.46 -9.12
C PRO A 245 5.77 -3.17 -9.21
N ALA A 246 5.19 -2.73 -8.12
CA ALA A 246 4.35 -1.55 -7.99
C ALA A 246 4.65 -0.82 -6.68
N GLY A 247 4.13 0.39 -6.54
CA GLY A 247 4.30 1.20 -5.34
C GLY A 247 5.07 2.48 -5.59
N HIS A 248 4.76 3.50 -4.80
CA HIS A 248 5.36 4.84 -4.84
C HIS A 248 6.20 5.13 -3.60
N PHE A 249 6.18 4.24 -2.60
CA PHE A 249 7.03 4.32 -1.40
C PHE A 249 8.43 3.84 -1.78
N THR A 250 9.18 4.69 -2.46
CA THR A 250 10.48 4.34 -3.06
C THR A 250 11.55 5.32 -2.63
N LEU A 251 12.79 4.84 -2.61
CA LEU A 251 13.95 5.68 -2.32
C LEU A 251 14.11 6.72 -3.44
N PRO A 252 14.11 8.04 -3.12
CA PRO A 252 14.33 9.07 -4.13
C PRO A 252 15.81 9.10 -4.56
N ASP A 253 16.05 9.57 -5.78
CA ASP A 253 17.39 9.92 -6.26
C ASP A 253 17.87 11.19 -5.51
N SER A 254 18.63 10.97 -4.45
CA SER A 254 19.08 12.00 -3.52
C SER A 254 20.40 11.59 -2.88
N ALA A 255 21.26 12.53 -2.58
CA ALA A 255 22.48 12.31 -1.80
C ALA A 255 22.27 12.45 -0.28
N ALA A 256 21.06 12.79 0.16
CA ALA A 256 20.74 12.97 1.58
C ALA A 256 20.87 11.64 2.36
N PRO A 257 21.23 11.69 3.65
CA PRO A 257 21.23 10.50 4.50
C PRO A 257 19.87 9.78 4.47
N PHE A 258 19.90 8.45 4.49
CA PHE A 258 18.69 7.62 4.60
C PHE A 258 18.47 7.22 6.06
N VAL A 259 17.28 7.45 6.57
CA VAL A 259 16.84 6.98 7.88
C VAL A 259 15.59 6.12 7.75
N GLY A 260 15.67 4.87 8.16
CA GLY A 260 14.55 3.94 8.18
C GLY A 260 14.03 3.70 9.59
N LEU A 261 12.74 3.91 9.83
CA LEU A 261 12.04 3.65 11.09
C LEU A 261 11.10 2.46 10.89
N ALA A 262 11.51 1.28 11.37
CA ALA A 262 10.82 0.01 11.15
C ALA A 262 10.10 -0.50 12.39
N GLY A 263 8.84 -0.90 12.26
CA GLY A 263 8.10 -1.65 13.27
C GLY A 263 7.71 -3.05 12.77
N GLY A 264 8.28 -4.11 13.37
CA GLY A 264 8.00 -5.49 12.99
C GLY A 264 8.25 -5.77 11.51
N ILE A 265 7.25 -6.33 10.81
CA ILE A 265 7.35 -6.65 9.36
C ILE A 265 7.46 -5.40 8.46
N GLY A 266 7.22 -4.20 8.97
CA GLY A 266 7.47 -2.95 8.24
C GLY A 266 8.95 -2.71 7.91
N LEU A 267 9.85 -3.53 8.41
CA LEU A 267 11.25 -3.54 8.00
C LEU A 267 11.46 -3.92 6.53
N THR A 268 10.54 -4.68 5.94
CA THR A 268 10.71 -5.28 4.60
C THR A 268 11.05 -4.28 3.48
N PRO A 269 10.32 -3.18 3.23
CA PRO A 269 10.71 -2.23 2.19
C PRO A 269 12.00 -1.47 2.55
N LEU A 270 12.25 -1.26 3.85
CA LEU A 270 13.39 -0.50 4.33
C LEU A 270 14.71 -1.26 4.21
N LEU A 271 14.69 -2.60 4.15
CA LEU A 271 15.87 -3.42 3.84
C LEU A 271 16.37 -3.13 2.43
N ALA A 272 15.49 -3.21 1.44
CA ALA A 272 15.82 -2.91 0.05
C ALA A 272 16.32 -1.47 -0.13
N MET A 273 15.66 -0.50 0.54
CA MET A 273 16.07 0.90 0.50
C MET A 273 17.45 1.11 1.15
N ALA A 274 17.71 0.46 2.28
CA ALA A 274 18.99 0.55 2.97
C ALA A 274 20.14 -0.01 2.12
N GLU A 275 19.92 -1.14 1.44
CA GLU A 275 20.89 -1.71 0.50
C GLU A 275 21.18 -0.77 -0.68
N ALA A 276 20.12 -0.23 -1.29
CA ALA A 276 20.26 0.72 -2.40
C ALA A 276 20.98 2.00 -1.94
N ALA A 277 20.59 2.58 -0.81
CA ALA A 277 21.23 3.77 -0.27
C ALA A 277 22.72 3.57 0.06
N LEU A 278 23.08 2.40 0.60
CA LEU A 278 24.49 2.06 0.83
C LEU A 278 25.26 1.90 -0.48
N ALA A 279 24.67 1.27 -1.50
CA ALA A 279 25.28 1.14 -2.82
C ALA A 279 25.53 2.50 -3.48
N ASP A 280 24.66 3.48 -3.23
CA ASP A 280 24.80 4.88 -3.68
C ASP A 280 25.76 5.70 -2.77
N GLY A 281 26.39 5.08 -1.77
CA GLY A 281 27.32 5.74 -0.85
C GLY A 281 26.66 6.69 0.15
N ARG A 282 25.34 6.60 0.35
CA ARG A 282 24.59 7.43 1.31
C ARG A 282 24.79 6.93 2.74
N PRO A 283 24.90 7.83 3.74
CA PRO A 283 24.81 7.43 5.13
C PRO A 283 23.45 6.75 5.42
N VAL A 284 23.49 5.58 6.08
CA VAL A 284 22.28 4.78 6.38
C VAL A 284 22.13 4.58 7.87
N THR A 285 20.95 4.90 8.41
CA THR A 285 20.57 4.58 9.78
C THR A 285 19.23 3.87 9.81
N LEU A 286 19.16 2.71 10.44
CA LEU A 286 17.93 1.95 10.65
C LEU A 286 17.58 1.91 12.14
N HIS A 287 16.36 2.30 12.49
CA HIS A 287 15.75 2.08 13.81
C HIS A 287 14.76 0.91 13.69
N VAL A 288 15.08 -0.23 14.30
CA VAL A 288 14.31 -1.47 14.12
C VAL A 288 13.68 -1.91 15.44
N ALA A 289 12.37 -1.76 15.55
CA ALA A 289 11.59 -2.11 16.73
C ALA A 289 10.84 -3.44 16.54
N VAL A 290 10.96 -4.32 17.53
CA VAL A 290 10.23 -5.59 17.62
C VAL A 290 9.56 -5.74 18.98
N GLN A 291 8.59 -6.64 19.10
CA GLN A 291 7.98 -6.97 20.39
C GLN A 291 8.93 -7.82 21.27
N ASP A 292 9.60 -8.78 20.64
CA ASP A 292 10.47 -9.73 21.34
C ASP A 292 11.81 -9.88 20.62
N ASP A 293 12.92 -9.66 21.33
CA ASP A 293 14.26 -9.73 20.73
C ASP A 293 14.77 -11.18 20.55
N LEU A 294 14.15 -12.15 21.22
CA LEU A 294 14.49 -13.57 21.01
C LEU A 294 14.00 -14.08 19.63
N ASP A 295 12.97 -13.44 19.09
CA ASP A 295 12.37 -13.79 17.80
C ASP A 295 12.49 -12.65 16.76
N ARG A 296 13.61 -11.91 16.81
CA ARG A 296 13.90 -10.80 15.89
C ARG A 296 14.16 -11.32 14.48
N PRO A 297 13.33 -10.94 13.48
CA PRO A 297 13.56 -11.33 12.09
C PRO A 297 14.72 -10.55 11.48
N PHE A 298 15.26 -11.06 10.38
CA PHE A 298 16.31 -10.45 9.56
C PHE A 298 17.61 -10.11 10.30
N THR A 299 17.90 -10.78 11.42
CA THR A 299 19.09 -10.49 12.23
C THR A 299 20.38 -10.62 11.43
N SER A 300 20.50 -11.67 10.60
CA SER A 300 21.66 -11.87 9.72
C SER A 300 21.83 -10.73 8.72
N ARG A 301 20.72 -10.28 8.12
CA ARG A 301 20.72 -9.20 7.13
C ARG A 301 21.05 -7.83 7.74
N LEU A 302 20.51 -7.55 8.93
CA LEU A 302 20.86 -6.34 9.69
C LEU A 302 22.35 -6.29 10.03
N ASN A 303 22.94 -7.40 10.46
CA ASN A 303 24.37 -7.49 10.74
C ASN A 303 25.22 -7.31 9.46
N GLN A 304 24.74 -7.80 8.32
CA GLN A 304 25.39 -7.58 7.03
C GLN A 304 25.35 -6.10 6.63
N LEU A 305 24.21 -5.42 6.79
CA LEU A 305 24.12 -3.96 6.54
C LEU A 305 25.08 -3.16 7.43
N GLU A 306 25.25 -3.55 8.71
CA GLU A 306 26.24 -2.94 9.60
C GLU A 306 27.67 -3.16 9.09
N THR A 307 27.97 -4.34 8.57
CA THR A 307 29.29 -4.62 7.96
C THR A 307 29.57 -3.74 6.74
N PHE A 308 28.51 -3.35 6.03
CA PHE A 308 28.59 -2.43 4.88
C PHE A 308 28.51 -0.94 5.28
N GLY A 309 28.45 -0.63 6.57
CA GLY A 309 28.54 0.74 7.07
C GLY A 309 27.23 1.36 7.54
N ALA A 310 26.11 0.62 7.56
CA ALA A 310 24.88 1.12 8.16
C ALA A 310 24.98 1.20 9.69
N SER A 311 24.30 2.18 10.26
CA SER A 311 24.02 2.23 11.71
C SER A 311 22.67 1.56 11.99
N VAL A 312 22.64 0.53 12.84
CA VAL A 312 21.39 -0.17 13.20
C VAL A 312 21.11 -0.03 14.69
N VAL A 313 20.06 0.72 15.02
CA VAL A 313 19.57 0.89 16.39
C VAL A 313 18.40 -0.07 16.61
N ARG A 314 18.57 -1.01 17.54
CA ARG A 314 17.58 -2.06 17.82
C ARG A 314 16.79 -1.73 19.07
N TYR A 315 15.46 -1.97 19.01
CA TYR A 315 14.52 -1.81 20.13
C TYR A 315 13.74 -3.11 20.32
N ALA A 316 13.44 -3.44 21.58
CA ALA A 316 12.56 -4.54 21.92
C ALA A 316 11.73 -4.24 23.16
N GLU A 317 10.45 -4.59 23.14
CA GLU A 317 9.57 -4.42 24.31
C GLU A 317 9.85 -5.52 25.36
N ARG A 318 10.31 -6.70 24.90
CA ARG A 318 10.62 -7.85 25.75
C ARG A 318 11.94 -8.49 25.35
N ASN A 319 12.59 -9.12 26.33
CA ASN A 319 13.79 -9.94 26.14
C ASN A 319 14.94 -9.22 25.40
N ALA A 320 15.09 -7.91 25.61
CA ALA A 320 16.14 -7.12 24.98
C ALA A 320 17.54 -7.70 25.28
N LYS A 321 18.29 -8.03 24.23
CA LYS A 321 19.66 -8.51 24.29
C LYS A 321 20.67 -7.37 24.53
N ALA A 322 21.91 -7.69 24.82
CA ALA A 322 22.95 -6.69 24.87
C ALA A 322 23.06 -5.92 23.56
N GLY A 323 23.09 -4.58 23.64
CA GLY A 323 23.05 -3.69 22.47
C GLY A 323 21.65 -3.36 21.94
N THR A 324 20.59 -3.94 22.50
CA THR A 324 19.20 -3.61 22.18
C THR A 324 18.62 -2.67 23.24
N ARG A 325 17.97 -1.59 22.82
CA ARG A 325 17.26 -0.65 23.69
C ARG A 325 15.94 -1.26 24.14
N VAL A 326 15.60 -1.11 25.42
CA VAL A 326 14.33 -1.58 25.96
C VAL A 326 13.21 -0.60 25.61
N GLY A 327 12.11 -1.10 25.06
CA GLY A 327 10.93 -0.31 24.73
C GLY A 327 10.83 0.06 23.24
N ARG A 328 10.33 1.25 22.98
CA ARG A 328 10.01 1.78 21.65
C ARG A 328 10.84 3.01 21.35
N LEU A 329 10.83 3.44 20.08
CA LEU A 329 11.39 4.73 19.66
C LEU A 329 10.78 5.86 20.50
N THR A 330 11.63 6.71 21.08
CA THR A 330 11.23 7.84 21.91
C THR A 330 11.14 9.14 21.10
N ARG A 331 10.50 10.16 21.68
CA ARG A 331 10.45 11.50 21.08
C ARG A 331 11.85 12.12 20.94
N ASP A 332 12.70 11.97 21.94
CA ASP A 332 14.05 12.55 21.94
C ASP A 332 14.92 11.93 20.83
N GLU A 333 14.80 10.62 20.61
CA GLU A 333 15.47 9.93 19.51
C GLU A 333 14.95 10.40 18.15
N LEU A 334 13.64 10.59 18.01
CA LEU A 334 13.04 11.10 16.78
C LEU A 334 13.51 12.52 16.48
N THR A 335 13.56 13.39 17.49
CA THR A 335 14.03 14.78 17.34
C THR A 335 15.54 14.89 17.12
N SER A 336 16.30 13.82 17.39
CA SER A 336 17.74 13.76 17.11
C SER A 336 18.08 13.36 15.68
N ILE A 337 17.10 12.94 14.88
CA ILE A 337 17.30 12.63 13.46
C ILE A 337 17.63 13.95 12.72
N ASP A 338 18.62 13.89 11.83
CA ASP A 338 18.97 15.01 10.97
C ASP A 338 17.73 15.45 10.17
N PRO A 339 17.26 16.70 10.30
CA PRO A 339 16.09 17.19 9.58
C PRO A 339 16.26 17.19 8.05
N ALA A 340 17.49 17.11 7.54
CA ALA A 340 17.79 16.99 6.12
C ALA A 340 17.78 15.54 5.62
N ALA A 341 17.67 14.53 6.51
CA ALA A 341 17.65 13.14 6.12
C ALA A 341 16.30 12.75 5.49
N GLU A 342 16.36 11.96 4.45
CA GLU A 342 15.19 11.25 3.89
C GLU A 342 14.75 10.16 4.88
N THR A 343 13.65 10.39 5.56
CA THR A 343 13.18 9.51 6.65
C THR A 343 11.97 8.72 6.21
N PHE A 344 12.10 7.40 6.25
CA PHE A 344 11.09 6.44 5.83
C PHE A 344 10.53 5.68 7.03
N VAL A 345 9.21 5.64 7.17
CA VAL A 345 8.53 4.97 8.29
C VAL A 345 7.60 3.89 7.77
N CYS A 346 7.81 2.66 8.23
CA CYS A 346 6.89 1.56 7.95
C CYS A 346 6.71 0.68 9.19
N GLY A 347 5.45 0.44 9.58
CA GLY A 347 5.14 -0.33 10.78
C GLY A 347 3.69 -0.18 11.22
N PRO A 348 3.39 -0.52 12.49
CA PRO A 348 2.05 -0.36 13.05
C PRO A 348 1.56 1.09 12.97
N GLU A 349 0.26 1.25 12.74
CA GLU A 349 -0.37 2.57 12.58
C GLU A 349 -0.05 3.53 13.74
N ALA A 350 -0.07 3.05 14.97
CA ALA A 350 0.28 3.84 16.16
C ALA A 350 1.72 4.38 16.12
N MET A 351 2.67 3.63 15.55
CA MET A 351 4.05 4.09 15.34
C MET A 351 4.11 5.19 14.29
N ILE A 352 3.42 5.03 13.17
CA ILE A 352 3.38 6.03 12.10
C ILE A 352 2.73 7.32 12.61
N GLN A 353 1.62 7.24 13.34
CA GLN A 353 0.97 8.39 13.96
C GLN A 353 1.89 9.10 14.96
N PHE A 354 2.60 8.34 15.81
CA PHE A 354 3.58 8.88 16.74
C PHE A 354 4.69 9.66 16.02
N VAL A 355 5.26 9.09 14.96
CA VAL A 355 6.31 9.76 14.17
C VAL A 355 5.77 11.03 13.52
N ARG A 356 4.61 10.97 12.85
CA ARG A 356 3.98 12.14 12.21
C ARG A 356 3.68 13.27 13.19
N GLN A 357 3.25 12.93 14.40
CA GLN A 357 2.92 13.92 15.45
C GLN A 357 4.16 14.62 16.01
N HIS A 358 5.30 13.93 16.05
CA HIS A 358 6.52 14.44 16.70
C HIS A 358 7.65 14.74 15.73
N TRP A 359 7.41 14.63 14.42
CA TRP A 359 8.38 14.96 13.38
C TRP A 359 8.72 16.45 13.40
N THR A 360 10.02 16.78 13.39
CA THR A 360 10.53 18.17 13.43
C THR A 360 11.32 18.56 12.18
N GLY A 361 11.55 17.61 11.27
CA GLY A 361 12.20 17.88 9.99
C GLY A 361 11.24 18.47 8.95
N HIS A 362 11.75 18.68 7.72
CA HIS A 362 10.90 19.14 6.63
C HIS A 362 9.80 18.10 6.32
N PRO A 363 8.54 18.51 6.11
CA PRO A 363 7.45 17.55 5.81
C PRO A 363 7.72 16.65 4.60
N ASP A 364 8.35 17.20 3.56
CA ASP A 364 8.65 16.45 2.32
C ASP A 364 9.73 15.38 2.52
N ASN A 365 10.52 15.45 3.58
CA ASN A 365 11.53 14.45 3.93
C ASN A 365 10.97 13.30 4.77
N LEU A 366 9.68 13.33 5.11
CA LEU A 366 9.02 12.26 5.86
C LEU A 366 8.12 11.43 4.96
N HIS A 367 8.53 10.20 4.69
CA HIS A 367 7.80 9.23 3.89
C HIS A 367 7.25 8.12 4.78
N TYR A 368 6.01 7.69 4.56
CA TYR A 368 5.44 6.60 5.36
C TYR A 368 4.52 5.71 4.54
N GLU A 369 4.51 4.42 4.88
CA GLU A 369 3.60 3.43 4.30
C GLU A 369 2.91 2.60 5.38
N VAL A 370 1.61 2.37 5.19
CA VAL A 370 0.77 1.54 6.07
C VAL A 370 0.41 0.25 5.35
N PHE A 371 0.71 -0.90 5.97
CA PHE A 371 0.27 -2.19 5.44
C PHE A 371 -1.22 -2.40 5.74
N GLY A 372 -2.05 -2.12 4.76
CA GLY A 372 -3.51 -2.25 4.89
C GLY A 372 -4.27 -1.38 3.89
N PRO A 373 -5.60 -1.28 4.02
CA PRO A 373 -6.36 -0.28 3.31
C PRO A 373 -5.92 1.09 3.79
N SER A 374 -5.37 1.87 2.89
CA SER A 374 -4.89 3.20 3.20
C SER A 374 -6.06 4.12 3.49
N LEU A 375 -6.14 4.67 4.70
CA LEU A 375 -6.94 5.85 5.03
C LEU A 375 -6.22 7.15 4.60
N ALA A 376 -5.32 7.05 3.62
CA ALA A 376 -4.45 8.15 3.17
C ALA A 376 -5.21 9.41 2.71
N LEU A 377 -6.52 9.32 2.53
CA LEU A 377 -7.41 10.43 2.26
C LEU A 377 -8.09 11.00 3.54
N ALA A 378 -7.63 10.61 4.74
CA ALA A 378 -8.07 11.31 5.95
C ALA A 378 -7.75 12.79 5.77
N ALA A 379 -8.79 13.63 5.75
CA ALA A 379 -8.72 15.06 5.55
C ALA A 379 -7.58 15.66 6.38
N PRO A 380 -6.87 16.67 5.87
CA PRO A 380 -6.01 17.46 6.73
C PRO A 380 -6.87 17.95 7.89
N THR A 381 -6.49 17.58 9.11
CA THR A 381 -7.08 18.17 10.31
C THR A 381 -6.97 19.67 10.14
N VAL A 382 -8.09 20.32 9.89
CA VAL A 382 -8.17 21.78 9.98
C VAL A 382 -7.81 22.09 11.43
N VAL A 383 -6.57 22.48 11.64
CA VAL A 383 -6.16 23.10 12.90
C VAL A 383 -6.85 24.45 12.90
N SER A 384 -7.91 24.53 13.73
CA SER A 384 -8.63 25.77 14.07
C SER A 384 -7.73 26.74 14.80
#